data_8c4e35bc36d2ef1829e37640ba65a472
#
_entry.id   8c4e35bc36d2ef1829e37640ba65a472
#
_cell.length_a   1.000
_cell.length_b   1.000
_cell.length_c   1.000
_cell.angle_alpha   90.00
_cell.angle_beta   90.00
_cell.angle_gamma   90.00
#
_symmetry.space_group_name_H-M   'P 1'
#
loop_
_entity.id
_entity.type
_entity.pdbx_description
1 polymer ?
#
loop_
_entity_poly.entity_id
_entity_poly.type
_entity_poly.pdbx_seq_one_letter_code
_entity_poly.pdbx_strand_id
1 'polypeptide(L)'
;MSTTFQLDTSTSRANPTPQPMKRLTVPHIRARKADGVTAEPLVMLTAYTARQAQLLDAHCDLLLVGDSLGQVIYGLPSTIPVTMEMMANHGAAVVRGSYHSVVVIDMPFGG
;
A
#
# COMPACT_ATOMS: atom_id res chain seq x y z
N MET A 1 -8.57 -11.67 1.84
CA MET A 1 -8.96 -10.57 2.17
C MET A 1 -9.07 -9.42 1.25
N SER A 2 -8.15 -8.68 1.12
CA SER A 2 -8.25 -7.48 0.35
C SER A 2 -8.68 -7.72 -1.06
N THR A 3 -8.41 -8.85 -1.55
CA THR A 3 -8.68 -9.11 -2.94
C THR A 3 -10.14 -9.12 -3.29
N THR A 4 -10.98 -9.36 -2.32
CA THR A 4 -12.38 -9.42 -2.61
C THR A 4 -12.92 -8.13 -3.13
N PHE A 5 -12.37 -7.07 -2.67
CA PHE A 5 -12.84 -5.78 -3.03
C PHE A 5 -12.75 -5.51 -4.50
N GLN A 6 -11.76 -5.99 -5.14
CA GLN A 6 -11.61 -5.65 -6.50
C GLN A 6 -12.46 -6.38 -7.42
N LEU A 7 -13.00 -7.46 -7.01
CA LEU A 7 -13.85 -8.17 -7.88
C LEU A 7 -15.02 -7.39 -8.32
N ASP A 8 -15.41 -6.45 -7.48
CA ASP A 8 -16.50 -5.64 -7.85
C ASP A 8 -16.27 -4.92 -9.07
N THR A 9 -15.11 -4.42 -9.20
CA THR A 9 -14.83 -3.58 -10.31
C THR A 9 -14.85 -4.37 -11.57
N SER A 10 -14.50 -5.58 -11.47
CA SER A 10 -14.41 -6.34 -12.66
C SER A 10 -15.73 -6.64 -13.25
N THR A 11 -16.73 -6.68 -12.45
CA THR A 11 -18.00 -7.11 -12.95
C THR A 11 -18.59 -6.20 -13.96
N SER A 12 -18.30 -4.96 -13.86
CA SER A 12 -18.92 -4.03 -14.75
C SER A 12 -18.12 -3.76 -15.98
N ARG A 13 -16.99 -4.31 -16.10
CA ARG A 13 -16.18 -3.95 -17.22
C ARG A 13 -16.53 -4.69 -18.42
N ALA A 14 -16.82 -3.98 -19.40
CA ALA A 14 -17.03 -4.59 -20.66
C ALA A 14 -15.72 -5.04 -21.23
N ASN A 15 -14.72 -4.25 -21.11
CA ASN A 15 -13.46 -4.61 -21.65
C ASN A 15 -12.79 -5.61 -20.75
N PRO A 16 -12.12 -6.55 -21.29
CA PRO A 16 -11.42 -7.51 -20.49
C PRO A 16 -10.34 -6.80 -19.72
N THR A 17 -10.36 -7.02 -18.46
CA THR A 17 -9.32 -6.49 -17.64
C THR A 17 -8.12 -7.35 -17.77
N PRO A 18 -6.98 -6.78 -17.85
CA PRO A 18 -5.77 -7.58 -17.80
C PRO A 18 -5.75 -8.34 -16.51
N GLN A 19 -5.08 -9.44 -16.51
CA GLN A 19 -4.90 -10.20 -15.31
C GLN A 19 -4.35 -9.29 -14.24
N PRO A 20 -4.92 -9.33 -13.04
CA PRO A 20 -4.39 -8.53 -11.96
C PRO A 20 -2.97 -8.94 -11.68
N MET A 21 -2.16 -7.99 -11.37
CA MET A 21 -0.79 -8.27 -11.01
C MET A 21 -0.79 -9.00 -9.70
N LYS A 22 0.07 -9.98 -9.58
CA LYS A 22 0.20 -10.71 -8.33
C LYS A 22 0.80 -9.78 -7.30
N ARG A 23 0.37 -9.98 -6.07
CA ARG A 23 0.96 -9.22 -4.98
C ARG A 23 2.39 -9.66 -4.75
N LEU A 24 3.26 -8.70 -4.66
CA LEU A 24 4.65 -8.95 -4.34
C LEU A 24 4.77 -9.38 -2.89
N THR A 25 5.82 -10.09 -2.60
CA THR A 25 6.09 -10.53 -1.23
C THR A 25 7.42 -9.95 -0.80
N VAL A 26 7.67 -9.98 0.49
CA VAL A 26 8.93 -9.50 1.02
C VAL A 26 10.13 -10.23 0.40
N PRO A 27 10.09 -11.55 0.22
CA PRO A 27 11.19 -12.21 -0.46
C PRO A 27 11.45 -11.73 -1.87
N HIS A 28 10.39 -11.39 -2.62
CA HIS A 28 10.58 -10.84 -3.96
C HIS A 28 11.29 -9.49 -3.91
N ILE A 29 10.92 -8.65 -2.96
CA ILE A 29 11.55 -7.36 -2.78
C ILE A 29 13.02 -7.52 -2.41
N ARG A 30 13.29 -8.45 -1.52
CA ARG A 30 14.65 -8.73 -1.09
C ARG A 30 15.50 -9.25 -2.23
N ALA A 31 14.94 -10.09 -3.07
CA ALA A 31 15.64 -10.65 -4.21
C ALA A 31 16.05 -9.55 -5.19
N ARG A 32 15.15 -8.61 -5.44
CA ARG A 32 15.49 -7.50 -6.34
C ARG A 32 16.62 -6.66 -5.78
N LYS A 33 16.60 -6.44 -4.48
CA LYS A 33 17.64 -5.69 -3.85
C LYS A 33 18.97 -6.37 -3.94
N ALA A 34 18.98 -7.69 -3.79
CA ALA A 34 20.20 -8.46 -3.82
C ALA A 34 20.75 -8.66 -5.23
N ASP A 35 19.91 -8.45 -6.26
CA ASP A 35 20.31 -8.64 -7.63
C ASP A 35 21.33 -7.61 -8.10
N GLY A 36 21.42 -6.53 -7.42
CA GLY A 36 22.51 -5.59 -7.65
C GLY A 36 22.35 -4.78 -8.91
N VAL A 37 23.37 -4.81 -9.73
CA VAL A 37 23.49 -3.88 -10.83
C VAL A 37 22.40 -3.96 -11.85
N THR A 38 21.85 -5.14 -12.06
CA THR A 38 20.85 -5.32 -13.10
C THR A 38 19.43 -5.14 -12.62
N ALA A 39 19.24 -5.03 -11.32
CA ALA A 39 17.90 -4.89 -10.77
C ALA A 39 17.37 -3.50 -11.01
N GLU A 40 16.10 -3.39 -11.34
CA GLU A 40 15.46 -2.09 -11.39
C GLU A 40 15.26 -1.56 -9.99
N PRO A 41 15.33 -0.25 -9.81
CA PRO A 41 15.09 0.33 -8.51
C PRO A 41 13.70 -0.02 -7.99
N LEU A 42 13.60 -0.17 -6.69
CA LEU A 42 12.31 -0.35 -6.05
C LEU A 42 11.63 1.01 -5.91
N VAL A 43 10.33 1.01 -6.14
CA VAL A 43 9.54 2.23 -6.02
C VAL A 43 8.62 2.09 -4.83
N MET A 44 8.71 3.02 -3.90
CA MET A 44 7.84 3.06 -2.74
C MET A 44 7.08 4.38 -2.76
N LEU A 45 5.76 4.30 -2.65
CA LEU A 45 4.92 5.50 -2.62
C LEU A 45 4.05 5.45 -1.37
N THR A 46 3.71 6.61 -0.87
CA THR A 46 2.87 6.73 0.32
C THR A 46 1.40 6.70 -0.08
N ALA A 47 0.61 5.97 0.67
CA ALA A 47 -0.84 5.94 0.49
C ALA A 47 -1.51 5.85 1.86
N TYR A 48 -2.60 6.59 2.04
CA TYR A 48 -3.32 6.57 3.29
C TYR A 48 -4.75 6.09 3.15
N THR A 49 -5.23 5.91 1.94
CA THR A 49 -6.62 5.55 1.70
C THR A 49 -6.70 4.47 0.64
N ALA A 50 -7.84 3.81 0.59
CA ALA A 50 -8.06 2.79 -0.42
C ALA A 50 -7.97 3.37 -1.83
N ARG A 51 -8.51 4.57 -2.01
CA ARG A 51 -8.48 5.20 -3.33
C ARG A 51 -7.08 5.55 -3.78
N GLN A 52 -6.27 6.06 -2.87
CA GLN A 52 -4.88 6.33 -3.21
C GLN A 52 -4.17 5.05 -3.59
N ALA A 53 -4.41 3.99 -2.83
CA ALA A 53 -3.81 2.70 -3.13
C ALA A 53 -4.22 2.21 -4.52
N GLN A 54 -5.48 2.35 -4.86
CA GLN A 54 -5.97 1.94 -6.18
C GLN A 54 -5.24 2.66 -7.30
N LEU A 55 -4.98 3.94 -7.11
CA LEU A 55 -4.34 4.74 -8.14
C LEU A 55 -2.86 4.46 -8.27
N LEU A 56 -2.21 4.10 -7.18
CA LEU A 56 -0.76 4.00 -7.14
C LEU A 56 -0.23 2.58 -7.28
N ASP A 57 -1.03 1.60 -6.94
CA ASP A 57 -0.56 0.23 -6.76
C ASP A 57 0.18 -0.36 -7.95
N ALA A 58 -0.30 -0.11 -9.15
CA ALA A 58 0.32 -0.70 -10.35
C ALA A 58 1.66 -0.05 -10.69
N HIS A 59 1.95 1.08 -10.08
CA HIS A 59 3.12 1.88 -10.42
C HIS A 59 4.25 1.76 -9.40
N CYS A 60 4.08 0.93 -8.39
CA CYS A 60 5.11 0.83 -7.35
C CYS A 60 5.23 -0.60 -6.85
N ASP A 61 6.26 -0.82 -6.07
CA ASP A 61 6.55 -2.12 -5.47
C ASP A 61 6.10 -2.16 -4.02
N LEU A 62 6.11 -1.01 -3.37
CA LEU A 62 5.71 -0.90 -1.98
C LEU A 62 4.80 0.29 -1.80
N LEU A 63 3.81 0.14 -0.94
CA LEU A 63 2.98 1.25 -0.49
C LEU A 63 3.22 1.43 0.99
N LEU A 64 3.57 2.64 1.37
CA LEU A 64 3.86 2.96 2.76
C LEU A 64 2.68 3.67 3.39
N VAL A 65 2.20 3.13 4.50
CA VAL A 65 1.24 3.83 5.34
C VAL A 65 2.05 4.40 6.50
N GLY A 66 2.45 5.65 6.35
CA GLY A 66 3.32 6.29 7.32
C GLY A 66 2.55 6.94 8.44
N ASP A 67 3.17 7.06 9.60
CA ASP A 67 2.52 7.71 10.75
C ASP A 67 2.32 9.20 10.51
N SER A 68 2.91 9.74 9.47
CA SER A 68 2.63 11.12 9.07
C SER A 68 1.16 11.33 8.72
N LEU A 69 0.38 10.25 8.60
CA LEU A 69 -1.05 10.41 8.40
C LEU A 69 -1.68 11.24 9.53
N GLY A 70 -1.10 11.22 10.70
CA GLY A 70 -1.57 12.04 11.78
C GLY A 70 -1.58 13.52 11.42
N GLN A 71 -0.55 13.95 10.73
CA GLN A 71 -0.46 15.35 10.32
C GLN A 71 -1.22 15.62 9.04
N VAL A 72 -1.09 14.72 8.07
CA VAL A 72 -1.64 14.96 6.73
C VAL A 72 -3.14 14.74 6.68
N ILE A 73 -3.63 13.68 7.32
CA ILE A 73 -5.04 13.33 7.27
C ILE A 73 -5.80 13.92 8.45
N TYR A 74 -5.22 13.84 9.63
CA TYR A 74 -5.92 14.26 10.85
C TYR A 74 -5.58 15.68 11.29
N GLY A 75 -4.58 16.30 10.67
CA GLY A 75 -4.23 17.67 10.99
C GLY A 75 -3.57 17.85 12.34
N LEU A 76 -2.99 16.80 12.88
CA LEU A 76 -2.35 16.88 14.18
C LEU A 76 -1.01 17.61 14.07
N PRO A 77 -0.53 18.24 15.14
CA PRO A 77 0.72 18.98 15.08
C PRO A 77 1.96 18.09 14.98
N SER A 78 1.82 16.80 15.31
CA SER A 78 2.95 15.88 15.21
C SER A 78 2.41 14.47 15.06
N THR A 79 3.32 13.50 14.93
CA THR A 79 2.92 12.10 14.82
C THR A 79 2.71 11.44 16.18
N ILE A 80 3.07 12.12 17.27
CA ILE A 80 3.00 11.52 18.59
C ILE A 80 1.59 11.05 18.98
N PRO A 81 0.51 11.82 18.70
CA PRO A 81 -0.83 11.37 19.06
C PRO A 81 -1.40 10.25 18.21
N VAL A 82 -0.68 9.82 17.18
CA VAL A 82 -1.17 8.75 16.29
C VAL A 82 -1.28 7.46 17.08
N THR A 83 -2.40 6.78 16.95
CA THR A 83 -2.66 5.55 17.69
C THR A 83 -2.48 4.33 16.80
N MET A 84 -2.32 3.19 17.44
CA MET A 84 -2.26 1.91 16.74
C MET A 84 -3.53 1.68 15.93
N GLU A 85 -4.67 2.08 16.47
CA GLU A 85 -5.94 1.93 15.79
C GLU A 85 -5.98 2.75 14.50
N MET A 86 -5.48 3.97 14.55
CA MET A 86 -5.39 4.79 13.34
C MET A 86 -4.54 4.11 12.29
N MET A 87 -3.40 3.60 12.68
CA MET A 87 -2.51 2.93 11.73
C MET A 87 -3.15 1.67 11.17
N ALA A 88 -3.80 0.90 12.02
CA ALA A 88 -4.45 -0.33 11.58
C ALA A 88 -5.59 -0.05 10.60
N ASN A 89 -6.38 0.98 10.87
CA ASN A 89 -7.50 1.33 10.01
C ASN A 89 -7.04 1.77 8.64
N HIS A 90 -6.03 2.63 8.59
CA HIS A 90 -5.52 3.09 7.31
C HIS A 90 -4.75 1.99 6.58
N GLY A 91 -4.02 1.18 7.32
CA GLY A 91 -3.32 0.05 6.72
C GLY A 91 -4.29 -0.92 6.07
N ALA A 92 -5.38 -1.22 6.75
CA ALA A 92 -6.40 -2.11 6.21
C ALA A 92 -7.03 -1.51 4.94
N ALA A 93 -7.28 -0.22 4.95
CA ALA A 93 -7.85 0.44 3.78
C ALA A 93 -6.90 0.37 2.58
N VAL A 94 -5.63 0.60 2.81
CA VAL A 94 -4.64 0.55 1.74
C VAL A 94 -4.52 -0.87 1.20
N VAL A 95 -4.54 -1.86 2.07
CA VAL A 95 -4.50 -3.25 1.64
C VAL A 95 -5.71 -3.57 0.78
N ARG A 96 -6.90 -3.13 1.18
CA ARG A 96 -8.10 -3.38 0.39
C ARG A 96 -8.06 -2.71 -0.97
N GLY A 97 -7.38 -1.60 -1.09
CA GLY A 97 -7.28 -0.88 -2.35
C GLY A 97 -6.15 -1.34 -3.26
N SER A 98 -5.32 -2.25 -2.79
CA SER A 98 -4.14 -2.65 -3.56
C SER A 98 -4.20 -4.13 -3.94
N TYR A 99 -3.46 -4.47 -5.01
CA TYR A 99 -3.39 -5.85 -5.48
C TYR A 99 -1.98 -6.37 -5.53
N HIS A 100 -1.07 -5.49 -5.78
CA HIS A 100 0.28 -5.86 -6.24
C HIS A 100 1.37 -5.51 -5.23
N SER A 101 1.34 -4.29 -4.72
CA SER A 101 2.43 -3.78 -3.89
C SER A 101 2.46 -4.42 -2.51
N VAL A 102 3.64 -4.52 -1.95
CA VAL A 102 3.78 -4.87 -0.53
C VAL A 102 3.37 -3.63 0.27
N VAL A 103 2.49 -3.81 1.23
CA VAL A 103 2.05 -2.70 2.07
C VAL A 103 2.85 -2.70 3.36
N VAL A 104 3.52 -1.59 3.62
CA VAL A 104 4.34 -1.41 4.82
C VAL A 104 3.65 -0.39 5.70
N ILE A 105 3.45 -0.72 6.95
CA ILE A 105 2.74 0.14 7.89
C ILE A 105 3.69 0.49 9.03
N ASP A 106 3.86 1.80 9.26
CA ASP A 106 4.70 2.25 10.37
C ASP A 106 4.02 1.94 11.70
N MET A 107 4.83 1.72 12.70
CA MET A 107 4.33 1.61 14.06
C MET A 107 4.21 3.01 14.65
N PRO A 108 3.17 3.28 15.42
CA PRO A 108 3.08 4.58 16.07
C PRO A 108 4.15 4.74 17.13
N PHE A 109 4.47 5.99 17.44
CA PHE A 109 5.48 6.30 18.44
C PHE A 109 5.09 5.69 19.78
N GLY A 110 5.99 4.95 20.37
CA GLY A 110 5.74 4.29 21.65
C GLY A 110 4.83 3.06 21.56
N GLY A 111 4.43 2.69 20.37
CA GLY A 111 3.49 1.58 20.19
C GLY A 111 4.10 0.23 19.92
#